data_fda8ce72bbe6afb3eab2a78d76e1c090
#
_entry.id   fda8ce72bbe6afb3eab2a78d76e1c090
#
_cell.length_a   1.000
_cell.length_b   1.000
_cell.length_c   1.000
_cell.angle_alpha   90.00
_cell.angle_beta   90.00
_cell.angle_gamma   90.00
#
_symmetry.space_group_name_H-M   'P 1'
#
loop_
_entity.id
_entity.type
_entity.pdbx_description
1 polymer ?
#
loop_
_entity_poly.entity_id
_entity_poly.type
_entity_poly.pdbx_seq_one_letter_code
_entity_poly.pdbx_strand_id
1 'polypeptide(L)'
;MSAQTPGSRFPDYSRKHSWAFMYERGFDYLTQLPRQVLGDGGDSNNEHHKIVSDNEMMFGGGFAQGKESGIADLGIASDAELSLYCDIHLSGALSAVFSRENWGPAPPSPHPAVKMMWTGNMGFSADGLPWVGRVGSSVTGRPDSEGAGAEWISAAFSGEGMVHAWLCGKELGRMILADDGVISASELDSDREWFPEQMLITEERLQRAVLPNVDDIKGKQASARI
;
A
#
# COMPACT_ATOMS: atom_id res chain seq x y z
N MET A 1 2.22 -2.04 -8.80
CA MET A 1 1.33 -0.95 -9.25
C MET A 1 1.78 -0.39 -10.58
N SER A 2 0.83 0.15 -11.34
CA SER A 2 1.11 0.83 -12.60
C SER A 2 0.29 2.11 -12.74
N ALA A 3 0.85 3.11 -13.42
CA ALA A 3 0.12 4.27 -13.94
C ALA A 3 -0.08 4.09 -15.44
N GLN A 4 -1.33 4.08 -15.89
CA GLN A 4 -1.67 3.78 -17.28
C GLN A 4 -2.55 4.87 -17.88
N THR A 5 -2.38 5.09 -19.17
CA THR A 5 -3.30 5.93 -19.93
C THR A 5 -4.58 5.13 -20.20
N PRO A 6 -5.78 5.65 -19.90
CA PRO A 6 -7.02 4.97 -20.25
C PRO A 6 -7.15 4.79 -21.75
N GLY A 7 -7.87 3.75 -22.16
CA GLY A 7 -8.21 3.54 -23.55
C GLY A 7 -9.05 4.70 -24.11
N SER A 8 -8.99 4.93 -25.42
CA SER A 8 -9.60 6.12 -26.06
C SER A 8 -11.13 6.19 -25.96
N ARG A 9 -11.79 5.08 -25.61
CA ARG A 9 -13.25 5.03 -25.40
C ARG A 9 -13.64 4.95 -23.94
N PHE A 10 -12.65 4.83 -23.03
CA PHE A 10 -12.93 4.69 -21.60
C PHE A 10 -13.40 6.02 -21.02
N PRO A 11 -14.59 6.06 -20.38
CA PRO A 11 -15.13 7.31 -19.85
C PRO A 11 -14.32 7.84 -18.66
N ASP A 12 -14.48 9.12 -18.36
CA ASP A 12 -13.95 9.71 -17.14
C ASP A 12 -14.86 9.37 -15.93
N TYR A 13 -14.38 8.46 -15.09
CA TYR A 13 -15.00 8.05 -13.85
C TYR A 13 -14.23 8.54 -12.61
N SER A 14 -13.23 9.37 -12.76
CA SER A 14 -12.24 9.74 -11.73
C SER A 14 -12.82 10.26 -10.41
N ARG A 15 -14.03 10.81 -10.44
CA ARG A 15 -14.71 11.32 -9.22
C ARG A 15 -15.85 10.45 -8.74
N LYS A 16 -16.09 9.31 -9.37
CA LYS A 16 -17.31 8.53 -9.15
C LYS A 16 -17.03 7.10 -8.75
N HIS A 17 -15.95 6.49 -9.24
CA HIS A 17 -15.71 5.07 -9.11
C HIS A 17 -14.26 4.75 -8.77
N SER A 18 -14.11 3.74 -7.94
CA SER A 18 -12.95 2.88 -7.84
C SER A 18 -13.41 1.43 -8.01
N TRP A 19 -12.52 0.56 -8.42
CA TRP A 19 -12.85 -0.82 -8.73
C TRP A 19 -11.97 -1.78 -7.93
N ALA A 20 -12.54 -2.90 -7.54
CA ALA A 20 -11.82 -4.07 -7.08
C ALA A 20 -12.18 -5.24 -7.99
N PHE A 21 -11.18 -5.88 -8.57
CA PHE A 21 -11.34 -7.05 -9.42
C PHE A 21 -10.99 -8.27 -8.59
N MET A 22 -12.01 -9.05 -8.22
CA MET A 22 -11.84 -10.21 -7.35
C MET A 22 -11.53 -11.45 -8.16
N TYR A 23 -10.52 -12.20 -7.76
CA TYR A 23 -10.14 -13.50 -8.30
C TYR A 23 -10.28 -14.60 -7.23
N GLU A 24 -10.13 -15.84 -7.62
CA GLU A 24 -10.18 -16.96 -6.68
C GLU A 24 -9.15 -16.84 -5.53
N ARG A 25 -7.97 -16.26 -5.81
CA ARG A 25 -6.85 -16.19 -4.87
C ARG A 25 -6.29 -14.79 -4.64
N GLY A 26 -7.07 -13.77 -4.91
CA GLY A 26 -6.59 -12.40 -4.73
C GLY A 26 -7.49 -11.37 -5.37
N PHE A 27 -7.01 -10.16 -5.43
CA PHE A 27 -7.71 -9.06 -6.07
C PHE A 27 -6.73 -8.05 -6.65
N ASP A 28 -7.22 -7.31 -7.63
CA ASP A 28 -6.60 -6.08 -8.10
C ASP A 28 -7.49 -4.89 -7.76
N TYR A 29 -6.90 -3.72 -7.70
CA TYR A 29 -7.62 -2.48 -7.43
C TYR A 29 -7.25 -1.40 -8.43
N LEU A 30 -8.23 -0.55 -8.74
CA LEU A 30 -8.10 0.49 -9.73
C LEU A 30 -8.75 1.78 -9.24
N THR A 31 -8.04 2.88 -9.41
CA THR A 31 -8.58 4.24 -9.26
C THR A 31 -8.18 5.05 -10.47
N GLN A 32 -9.11 5.81 -11.01
CA GLN A 32 -8.84 6.80 -12.05
C GLN A 32 -8.58 8.15 -11.40
N LEU A 33 -7.44 8.76 -11.67
CA LEU A 33 -7.11 10.09 -11.18
C LEU A 33 -7.90 11.15 -11.97
N PRO A 34 -8.42 12.19 -11.30
CA PRO A 34 -9.02 13.30 -12.02
C PRO A 34 -7.96 14.09 -12.79
N ARG A 35 -8.34 14.63 -13.93
CA ARG A 35 -7.48 15.56 -14.66
C ARG A 35 -7.20 16.78 -13.81
N GLN A 36 -5.93 17.06 -13.60
CA GLN A 36 -5.46 18.23 -12.84
C GLN A 36 -4.47 19.02 -13.67
N VAL A 37 -4.77 20.30 -13.81
CA VAL A 37 -3.93 21.27 -14.50
C VAL A 37 -3.57 22.34 -13.46
N LEU A 38 -2.29 22.50 -13.17
CA LEU A 38 -1.83 23.63 -12.39
C LEU A 38 -1.72 24.84 -13.32
N GLY A 39 -2.59 25.84 -13.10
CA GLY A 39 -2.41 27.16 -13.67
C GLY A 39 -1.26 27.88 -12.95
N ASP A 40 -0.36 28.48 -13.69
CA ASP A 40 0.61 29.41 -13.11
C ASP A 40 -0.19 30.62 -12.58
N GLY A 41 -0.18 30.79 -11.28
CA GLY A 41 -0.92 31.86 -10.61
C GLY A 41 -0.32 33.22 -10.96
N GLY A 42 -0.83 33.89 -11.98
CA GLY A 42 -0.67 35.33 -12.06
C GLY A 42 -0.20 35.98 -13.34
N ASP A 43 0.09 35.25 -14.42
CA ASP A 43 0.43 35.92 -15.67
C ASP A 43 -0.40 35.36 -16.84
N SER A 44 -1.33 36.17 -17.31
CA SER A 44 -2.33 35.81 -18.33
C SER A 44 -1.75 35.61 -19.75
N ASN A 45 -0.44 35.68 -19.92
CA ASN A 45 0.23 35.59 -21.22
C ASN A 45 1.15 34.36 -21.38
N ASN A 46 1.24 33.45 -20.42
CA ASN A 46 2.09 32.26 -20.52
C ASN A 46 1.22 31.00 -20.45
N GLU A 47 0.89 30.41 -21.61
CA GLU A 47 0.04 29.22 -21.77
C GLU A 47 0.73 27.89 -21.35
N HIS A 48 1.67 27.91 -20.43
CA HIS A 48 2.32 26.70 -19.93
C HIS A 48 1.57 26.15 -18.72
N HIS A 49 0.35 25.63 -18.96
CA HIS A 49 -0.35 24.82 -17.95
C HIS A 49 0.39 23.50 -17.75
N LYS A 50 0.94 23.30 -16.57
CA LYS A 50 1.54 22.01 -16.21
C LYS A 50 0.44 21.00 -15.89
N ILE A 51 0.25 20.00 -16.74
CA ILE A 51 -0.63 18.87 -16.46
C ILE A 51 0.04 18.04 -15.37
N VAL A 52 -0.62 17.89 -14.22
CA VAL A 52 -0.16 17.07 -13.09
C VAL A 52 -0.73 15.67 -13.18
N SER A 53 -1.97 15.54 -13.65
CA SER A 53 -2.66 14.28 -13.90
C SER A 53 -3.57 14.42 -15.10
N ASP A 54 -3.61 13.40 -15.95
CA ASP A 54 -4.44 13.36 -17.16
C ASP A 54 -5.31 12.11 -17.21
N ASN A 55 -6.16 11.94 -16.19
CA ASN A 55 -7.07 10.80 -16.04
C ASN A 55 -6.34 9.43 -15.92
N GLU A 56 -5.10 9.41 -15.46
CA GLU A 56 -4.35 8.16 -15.31
C GLU A 56 -5.10 7.13 -14.49
N MET A 57 -5.00 5.89 -14.96
CA MET A 57 -5.47 4.71 -14.25
C MET A 57 -4.37 4.23 -13.32
N MET A 58 -4.59 4.37 -12.00
CA MET A 58 -3.72 3.84 -10.96
C MET A 58 -4.16 2.41 -10.66
N PHE A 59 -3.50 1.45 -11.30
CA PHE A 59 -3.86 0.03 -11.25
C PHE A 59 -2.83 -0.76 -10.44
N GLY A 60 -3.28 -1.40 -9.39
CA GLY A 60 -2.45 -2.16 -8.47
C GLY A 60 -2.99 -3.54 -8.19
N GLY A 61 -2.16 -4.38 -7.60
CA GLY A 61 -2.43 -5.79 -7.36
C GLY A 61 -1.42 -6.67 -8.06
N GLY A 62 -1.89 -7.72 -8.75
CA GLY A 62 -1.06 -8.65 -9.47
C GLY A 62 -0.33 -9.68 -8.59
N PHE A 63 -0.49 -9.61 -7.26
CA PHE A 63 0.19 -10.54 -6.35
C PHE A 63 -0.22 -12.00 -6.62
N ALA A 64 -1.51 -12.27 -6.77
CA ALA A 64 -2.01 -13.61 -7.06
C ALA A 64 -1.58 -14.14 -8.46
N GLN A 65 -1.14 -13.25 -9.33
CA GLN A 65 -0.64 -13.56 -10.67
C GLN A 65 0.88 -13.80 -10.68
N GLY A 66 1.56 -13.52 -9.55
CA GLY A 66 2.97 -13.80 -9.36
C GLY A 66 3.31 -15.28 -9.45
N LYS A 67 4.59 -15.58 -9.50
CA LYS A 67 5.09 -16.97 -9.52
C LYS A 67 4.54 -17.75 -8.31
N GLU A 68 4.05 -18.96 -8.56
CA GLU A 68 3.43 -19.81 -7.53
C GLU A 68 2.26 -19.12 -6.81
N SER A 69 1.47 -18.33 -7.54
CA SER A 69 0.37 -17.52 -6.99
C SER A 69 0.82 -16.52 -5.92
N GLY A 70 1.99 -15.91 -6.11
CA GLY A 70 2.58 -14.90 -5.22
C GLY A 70 3.42 -15.47 -4.06
N ILE A 71 3.41 -16.79 -3.84
CA ILE A 71 4.14 -17.39 -2.71
C ILE A 71 5.65 -17.28 -2.90
N ALA A 72 6.14 -17.31 -4.14
CA ALA A 72 7.57 -17.15 -4.40
C ALA A 72 8.11 -15.79 -3.93
N ASP A 73 7.25 -14.77 -3.81
CA ASP A 73 7.63 -13.41 -3.42
C ASP A 73 7.61 -13.20 -1.89
N LEU A 74 7.12 -14.19 -1.12
CA LEU A 74 7.13 -14.11 0.34
C LEU A 74 8.56 -14.13 0.90
N GLY A 75 8.85 -13.15 1.77
CA GLY A 75 10.16 -12.98 2.40
C GLY A 75 11.17 -12.19 1.55
N ILE A 76 10.81 -11.77 0.35
CA ILE A 76 11.64 -10.86 -0.46
C ILE A 76 11.45 -9.44 0.08
N ALA A 77 12.53 -8.88 0.62
CA ALA A 77 12.55 -7.52 1.18
C ALA A 77 13.08 -6.45 0.21
N SER A 78 13.39 -6.83 -1.04
CA SER A 78 13.85 -5.90 -2.07
C SER A 78 12.71 -5.59 -3.04
N ASP A 79 12.48 -4.32 -3.28
CA ASP A 79 11.55 -3.80 -4.29
C ASP A 79 12.28 -3.20 -5.51
N ALA A 80 13.56 -3.53 -5.66
CA ALA A 80 14.41 -3.03 -6.76
C ALA A 80 14.02 -3.62 -8.12
N GLU A 81 13.35 -4.77 -8.14
CA GLU A 81 13.00 -5.49 -9.35
C GLU A 81 11.49 -5.72 -9.44
N LEU A 82 10.94 -5.56 -10.64
CA LEU A 82 9.55 -5.89 -10.94
C LEU A 82 9.40 -7.38 -11.24
N SER A 83 8.38 -8.01 -10.69
CA SER A 83 8.00 -9.37 -11.10
C SER A 83 7.47 -9.36 -12.52
N LEU A 84 8.08 -10.15 -13.41
CA LEU A 84 7.65 -10.28 -14.81
C LEU A 84 6.17 -10.70 -14.93
N TYR A 85 5.70 -11.57 -14.05
CA TYR A 85 4.30 -12.02 -14.06
C TYR A 85 3.33 -10.89 -13.71
N CYS A 86 3.67 -10.09 -12.69
CA CYS A 86 2.88 -8.93 -12.30
C CYS A 86 2.91 -7.85 -13.40
N ASP A 87 4.06 -7.64 -14.05
CA ASP A 87 4.20 -6.70 -15.16
C ASP A 87 3.29 -7.09 -16.34
N ILE A 88 3.36 -8.32 -16.81
CA ILE A 88 2.52 -8.82 -17.90
C ILE A 88 1.04 -8.68 -17.55
N HIS A 89 0.65 -9.09 -16.33
CA HIS A 89 -0.73 -9.02 -15.88
C HIS A 89 -1.23 -7.57 -15.84
N LEU A 90 -0.54 -6.69 -15.11
CA LEU A 90 -0.96 -5.30 -14.95
C LEU A 90 -0.96 -4.55 -16.28
N SER A 91 -0.05 -4.85 -17.20
CA SER A 91 -0.01 -4.21 -18.52
C SER A 91 -1.19 -4.58 -19.42
N GLY A 92 -1.75 -5.78 -19.25
CA GLY A 92 -2.79 -6.30 -20.15
C GLY A 92 -4.21 -6.35 -19.57
N ALA A 93 -4.36 -6.37 -18.24
CA ALA A 93 -5.63 -6.71 -17.60
C ALA A 93 -6.75 -5.70 -17.86
N LEU A 94 -6.48 -4.40 -17.84
CA LEU A 94 -7.53 -3.38 -17.96
C LEU A 94 -8.30 -3.48 -19.27
N SER A 95 -7.63 -3.66 -20.40
CA SER A 95 -8.29 -3.83 -21.68
C SER A 95 -9.10 -5.13 -21.80
N ALA A 96 -8.72 -6.17 -21.04
CA ALA A 96 -9.46 -7.41 -20.98
C ALA A 96 -10.69 -7.29 -20.08
N VAL A 97 -10.54 -6.69 -18.89
CA VAL A 97 -11.61 -6.53 -17.89
C VAL A 97 -12.73 -5.62 -18.40
N PHE A 98 -12.39 -4.46 -18.99
CA PHE A 98 -13.38 -3.53 -19.51
C PHE A 98 -13.86 -3.86 -20.93
N SER A 99 -13.38 -4.93 -21.52
CA SER A 99 -13.48 -5.35 -22.90
C SER A 99 -12.77 -4.39 -23.88
N ARG A 100 -12.21 -4.95 -24.95
CA ARG A 100 -11.53 -4.16 -25.99
C ARG A 100 -12.45 -3.15 -26.68
N GLU A 101 -13.72 -3.45 -26.73
CA GLU A 101 -14.73 -2.58 -27.34
C GLU A 101 -14.95 -1.31 -26.51
N ASN A 102 -15.14 -1.45 -25.21
CA ASN A 102 -15.35 -0.33 -24.29
C ASN A 102 -14.05 0.42 -23.97
N TRP A 103 -12.93 -0.30 -23.87
CA TRP A 103 -11.63 0.31 -23.65
C TRP A 103 -11.17 1.13 -24.86
N GLY A 104 -11.33 0.57 -26.05
CA GLY A 104 -10.84 1.18 -27.28
C GLY A 104 -9.33 0.98 -27.50
N PRO A 105 -8.81 1.45 -28.65
CA PRO A 105 -7.38 1.48 -28.89
C PRO A 105 -6.66 2.42 -27.91
N ALA A 106 -5.36 2.24 -27.78
CA ALA A 106 -4.54 3.24 -27.09
C ALA A 106 -4.72 4.60 -27.78
N PRO A 107 -4.87 5.69 -27.02
CA PRO A 107 -4.97 7.01 -27.62
C PRO A 107 -3.70 7.31 -28.42
N PRO A 108 -3.79 8.05 -29.51
CA PRO A 108 -2.62 8.54 -30.24
C PRO A 108 -1.86 9.50 -29.32
N SER A 109 -0.86 8.99 -28.64
CA SER A 109 -0.07 9.73 -27.67
C SER A 109 1.40 9.39 -27.87
N PRO A 110 2.30 10.34 -27.70
CA PRO A 110 3.73 10.05 -27.66
C PRO A 110 4.10 9.21 -26.42
N HIS A 111 3.16 9.02 -25.49
CA HIS A 111 3.37 8.25 -24.27
C HIS A 111 2.87 6.82 -24.41
N PRO A 112 3.59 5.84 -23.85
CA PRO A 112 3.15 4.45 -23.83
C PRO A 112 1.85 4.29 -23.03
N ALA A 113 1.08 3.23 -23.32
CA ALA A 113 -0.15 2.91 -22.58
C ALA A 113 0.14 2.73 -21.07
N VAL A 114 1.24 2.08 -20.72
CA VAL A 114 1.77 2.02 -19.36
C VAL A 114 2.82 3.13 -19.23
N LYS A 115 2.51 4.16 -18.47
CA LYS A 115 3.42 5.30 -18.24
C LYS A 115 4.53 4.97 -17.27
N MET A 116 4.20 4.23 -16.23
CA MET A 116 5.11 3.83 -15.17
C MET A 116 4.62 2.58 -14.48
N MET A 117 5.55 1.76 -14.00
CA MET A 117 5.28 0.62 -13.15
C MET A 117 6.28 0.60 -11.99
N TRP A 118 5.80 0.19 -10.82
CA TRP A 118 6.63 0.06 -9.62
C TRP A 118 6.12 -1.04 -8.71
N THR A 119 6.99 -1.50 -7.85
CA THR A 119 6.69 -2.42 -6.77
C THR A 119 7.02 -1.77 -5.44
N GLY A 120 6.64 -2.40 -4.35
CA GLY A 120 6.93 -1.98 -2.99
C GLY A 120 6.70 -3.12 -2.02
N ASN A 121 7.43 -3.08 -0.92
CA ASN A 121 7.30 -4.09 0.12
C ASN A 121 6.03 -3.88 0.93
N MET A 122 5.30 -4.96 1.17
CA MET A 122 4.16 -4.98 2.07
C MET A 122 4.54 -5.75 3.34
N GLY A 123 4.45 -5.09 4.49
CA GLY A 123 4.60 -5.74 5.79
C GLY A 123 3.29 -6.36 6.24
N PHE A 124 3.34 -7.65 6.58
CA PHE A 124 2.21 -8.39 7.17
C PHE A 124 2.51 -8.73 8.61
N SER A 125 1.56 -8.47 9.49
CA SER A 125 1.60 -8.92 10.89
C SER A 125 0.95 -10.29 11.03
N ALA A 126 1.24 -11.00 12.12
CA ALA A 126 0.67 -12.32 12.37
C ALA A 126 -0.84 -12.30 12.64
N ASP A 127 -1.35 -11.19 13.14
CA ASP A 127 -2.76 -10.98 13.49
C ASP A 127 -3.52 -10.07 12.51
N GLY A 128 -2.84 -9.59 11.45
CA GLY A 128 -3.43 -8.71 10.44
C GLY A 128 -3.51 -7.23 10.85
N LEU A 129 -3.22 -6.89 12.12
CA LEU A 129 -3.30 -5.52 12.63
C LEU A 129 -1.92 -4.83 12.60
N PRO A 130 -1.84 -3.53 12.35
CA PRO A 130 -0.58 -2.80 12.38
C PRO A 130 0.06 -2.82 13.79
N TRP A 131 1.37 -2.70 13.82
CA TRP A 131 2.15 -2.51 15.04
C TRP A 131 2.39 -1.02 15.23
N VAL A 132 1.90 -0.46 16.34
CA VAL A 132 2.05 0.97 16.65
C VAL A 132 2.56 1.14 18.06
N GLY A 133 3.67 1.85 18.22
CA GLY A 133 4.20 2.16 19.53
C GLY A 133 5.71 2.09 19.63
N ARG A 134 6.19 2.12 20.87
CA ARG A 134 7.59 1.98 21.24
C ARG A 134 8.05 0.53 21.10
N VAL A 135 9.20 0.35 20.51
CA VAL A 135 9.84 -0.98 20.39
C VAL A 135 10.74 -1.20 21.59
N GLY A 136 10.38 -2.19 22.42
CA GLY A 136 11.13 -2.52 23.63
C GLY A 136 12.43 -3.30 23.37
N SER A 137 13.25 -3.41 24.40
CA SER A 137 14.54 -4.13 24.39
C SER A 137 14.41 -5.62 24.06
N SER A 138 13.27 -6.23 24.33
CA SER A 138 12.97 -7.61 23.97
C SER A 138 13.00 -7.85 22.45
N VAL A 139 12.71 -6.83 21.65
CA VAL A 139 12.72 -6.88 20.18
C VAL A 139 14.03 -6.36 19.60
N THR A 140 14.53 -5.24 20.13
CA THR A 140 15.71 -4.57 19.59
C THR A 140 17.03 -5.22 20.03
N GLY A 141 17.02 -5.95 21.15
CA GLY A 141 18.23 -6.45 21.82
C GLY A 141 19.11 -5.35 22.41
N ARG A 142 18.63 -4.10 22.43
CA ARG A 142 19.32 -2.93 22.96
C ARG A 142 18.67 -2.49 24.28
N PRO A 143 19.43 -1.89 25.21
CA PRO A 143 18.85 -1.35 26.43
C PRO A 143 17.75 -0.32 26.10
N ASP A 144 16.68 -0.34 26.87
CA ASP A 144 15.64 0.67 26.76
C ASP A 144 16.24 2.04 27.11
N SER A 145 16.11 2.98 26.19
CA SER A 145 16.47 4.37 26.38
C SER A 145 15.20 5.20 26.54
N GLU A 146 15.23 6.15 27.46
CA GLU A 146 14.16 7.15 27.59
C GLU A 146 14.44 8.35 26.69
N GLY A 147 13.38 8.99 26.21
CA GLY A 147 13.46 10.19 25.39
C GLY A 147 14.06 9.97 24.00
N ALA A 148 14.94 10.86 23.55
CA ALA A 148 15.46 10.94 22.17
C ALA A 148 16.21 9.70 21.64
N GLY A 149 16.44 8.69 22.47
CA GLY A 149 17.03 7.40 22.06
C GLY A 149 16.02 6.27 21.87
N ALA A 150 14.74 6.49 22.09
CA ALA A 150 13.70 5.47 21.92
C ALA A 150 13.41 5.14 20.47
N GLU A 151 13.08 3.89 20.19
CA GLU A 151 12.68 3.45 18.85
C GLU A 151 11.16 3.30 18.78
N TRP A 152 10.59 3.83 17.73
CA TRP A 152 9.16 3.88 17.53
C TRP A 152 8.79 3.36 16.14
N ILE A 153 7.71 2.58 16.05
CA ILE A 153 7.23 2.09 14.76
C ILE A 153 5.72 2.29 14.59
N SER A 154 5.33 2.49 13.33
CA SER A 154 3.98 2.31 12.82
C SER A 154 4.11 1.55 11.52
N ALA A 155 3.87 0.22 11.55
CA ALA A 155 4.26 -0.68 10.46
C ALA A 155 3.38 -1.93 10.37
N ALA A 156 3.64 -2.76 9.36
CA ALA A 156 2.98 -4.03 9.09
C ALA A 156 1.46 -3.91 8.95
N PHE A 157 1.04 -3.00 8.10
CA PHE A 157 -0.38 -2.70 7.84
C PHE A 157 -1.14 -3.80 7.10
N SER A 158 -0.51 -4.90 6.73
CA SER A 158 -1.15 -6.09 6.11
C SER A 158 -1.99 -5.78 4.86
N GLY A 159 -1.61 -4.76 4.09
CA GLY A 159 -2.35 -4.28 2.93
C GLY A 159 -3.35 -3.15 3.22
N GLU A 160 -3.68 -2.88 4.50
CA GLU A 160 -4.68 -1.89 4.93
C GLU A 160 -4.08 -0.51 5.28
N GLY A 161 -2.91 -0.19 4.73
CA GLY A 161 -2.21 1.07 5.02
C GLY A 161 -3.03 2.32 4.72
N MET A 162 -3.80 2.34 3.64
CA MET A 162 -4.64 3.49 3.26
C MET A 162 -5.76 3.76 4.29
N VAL A 163 -6.19 2.75 5.02
CA VAL A 163 -7.23 2.87 6.07
C VAL A 163 -6.62 3.34 7.39
N HIS A 164 -5.45 2.82 7.76
CA HIS A 164 -4.91 2.93 9.11
C HIS A 164 -3.77 3.93 9.26
N ALA A 165 -2.94 4.14 8.24
CA ALA A 165 -1.65 4.83 8.38
C ALA A 165 -1.76 6.24 8.97
N TRP A 166 -2.77 7.02 8.58
CA TRP A 166 -2.94 8.39 9.08
C TRP A 166 -3.20 8.43 10.59
N LEU A 167 -4.17 7.63 11.06
CA LEU A 167 -4.54 7.62 12.47
C LEU A 167 -3.49 6.92 13.33
N CYS A 168 -2.87 5.87 12.83
CA CYS A 168 -1.73 5.23 13.50
C CYS A 168 -0.55 6.21 13.64
N GLY A 169 -0.26 6.99 12.61
CA GLY A 169 0.78 8.02 12.67
C GLY A 169 0.45 9.14 13.66
N LYS A 170 -0.83 9.57 13.73
CA LYS A 170 -1.29 10.53 14.72
C LYS A 170 -1.09 10.03 16.15
N GLU A 171 -1.50 8.79 16.43
CA GLU A 171 -1.35 8.21 17.76
C GLU A 171 0.13 8.01 18.12
N LEU A 172 0.94 7.50 17.20
CA LEU A 172 2.38 7.37 17.41
C LEU A 172 3.04 8.71 17.75
N GLY A 173 2.68 9.78 17.05
CA GLY A 173 3.17 11.13 17.35
C GLY A 173 2.77 11.60 18.75
N ARG A 174 1.56 11.30 19.20
CA ARG A 174 1.11 11.61 20.58
C ARG A 174 1.89 10.83 21.63
N MET A 175 2.15 9.55 21.37
CA MET A 175 2.96 8.71 22.29
C MET A 175 4.39 9.24 22.42
N ILE A 176 5.01 9.67 21.31
CA ILE A 176 6.34 10.29 21.33
C ILE A 176 6.32 11.60 22.12
N LEU A 177 5.33 12.47 21.90
CA LEU A 177 5.19 13.72 22.65
C LEU A 177 4.98 13.49 24.15
N ALA A 178 4.31 12.42 24.54
CA ALA A 178 4.16 12.05 25.95
C ALA A 178 5.49 11.52 26.53
N ASP A 179 6.24 10.71 25.80
CA ASP A 179 7.56 10.22 26.20
C ASP A 179 8.56 11.36 26.38
N ASP A 180 8.51 12.38 25.49
CA ASP A 180 9.31 13.59 25.57
C ASP A 180 8.81 14.61 26.63
N GLY A 181 7.73 14.31 27.34
CA GLY A 181 7.15 15.18 28.39
C GLY A 181 6.47 16.46 27.86
N VAL A 182 6.16 16.53 26.56
CA VAL A 182 5.46 17.66 25.94
C VAL A 182 3.98 17.64 26.27
N ILE A 183 3.38 16.45 26.33
CA ILE A 183 2.02 16.22 26.84
C ILE A 183 2.08 15.27 28.04
N SER A 184 1.12 15.38 28.95
CA SER A 184 1.05 14.47 30.09
C SER A 184 0.48 13.10 29.71
N ALA A 185 0.79 12.07 30.48
CA ALA A 185 0.19 10.74 30.30
C ALA A 185 -1.34 10.79 30.40
N SER A 186 -1.91 11.63 31.27
CA SER A 186 -3.36 11.81 31.41
C SER A 186 -3.99 12.45 30.15
N GLU A 187 -3.29 13.35 29.48
CA GLU A 187 -3.74 13.92 28.18
C GLU A 187 -3.66 12.87 27.07
N LEU A 188 -2.63 12.04 27.06
CA LEU A 188 -2.54 10.94 26.13
C LEU A 188 -3.72 9.96 26.32
N ASP A 189 -4.00 9.55 27.54
CA ASP A 189 -5.04 8.55 27.84
C ASP A 189 -6.46 9.09 27.61
N SER A 190 -6.74 10.35 28.01
CA SER A 190 -8.08 10.93 27.88
C SER A 190 -8.60 11.03 26.46
N ASP A 191 -7.71 11.17 25.50
CA ASP A 191 -8.05 11.31 24.09
C ASP A 191 -7.81 10.01 23.27
N ARG A 192 -7.56 8.88 23.95
CA ARG A 192 -7.15 7.64 23.30
C ARG A 192 -8.30 6.68 22.96
N GLU A 193 -9.52 6.94 23.46
CA GLU A 193 -10.68 6.06 23.27
C GLU A 193 -10.98 5.69 21.80
N TRP A 194 -10.54 6.52 20.86
CA TRP A 194 -10.72 6.27 19.42
C TRP A 194 -9.71 5.31 18.83
N PHE A 195 -8.58 5.04 19.53
CA PHE A 195 -7.51 4.21 18.99
C PHE A 195 -7.62 2.75 19.49
N PRO A 196 -7.62 1.75 18.59
CA PRO A 196 -7.73 0.36 18.99
C PRO A 196 -6.46 -0.10 19.76
N GLU A 197 -6.62 -0.48 21.01
CA GLU A 197 -5.52 -0.98 21.86
C GLU A 197 -4.84 -2.22 21.28
N GLN A 198 -5.58 -3.00 20.48
CA GLN A 198 -5.08 -4.19 19.80
C GLN A 198 -3.94 -3.89 18.81
N MET A 199 -3.79 -2.63 18.37
CA MET A 199 -2.72 -2.19 17.49
C MET A 199 -1.43 -1.82 18.23
N LEU A 200 -1.50 -1.70 19.55
CA LEU A 200 -0.33 -1.34 20.36
C LEU A 200 0.69 -2.48 20.44
N ILE A 201 1.97 -2.10 20.59
CA ILE A 201 3.03 -3.03 20.89
C ILE A 201 2.96 -3.37 22.37
N THR A 202 2.69 -4.63 22.68
CA THR A 202 2.71 -5.18 24.04
C THR A 202 3.47 -6.50 24.04
N GLU A 203 4.08 -6.84 25.18
CA GLU A 203 4.78 -8.13 25.34
C GLU A 203 3.86 -9.31 25.08
N GLU A 204 2.61 -9.24 25.55
CA GLU A 204 1.61 -10.29 25.31
C GLU A 204 1.30 -10.46 23.83
N ARG A 205 1.17 -9.37 23.08
CA ARG A 205 0.94 -9.41 21.62
C ARG A 205 2.16 -9.95 20.88
N LEU A 206 3.38 -9.54 21.29
CA LEU A 206 4.63 -10.04 20.74
C LEU A 206 4.77 -11.56 20.89
N GLN A 207 4.45 -12.09 22.07
CA GLN A 207 4.51 -13.54 22.34
C GLN A 207 3.51 -14.34 21.50
N ARG A 208 2.38 -13.76 21.15
CA ARG A 208 1.36 -14.40 20.28
C ARG A 208 1.63 -14.23 18.80
N ALA A 209 2.51 -13.32 18.40
CA ALA A 209 2.80 -12.97 17.02
C ALA A 209 3.70 -14.02 16.35
N VAL A 210 3.15 -15.18 16.05
CA VAL A 210 3.85 -16.27 15.37
C VAL A 210 3.46 -16.28 13.88
N LEU A 211 4.42 -15.93 13.04
CA LEU A 211 4.23 -16.06 11.59
C LEU A 211 4.42 -17.52 11.16
N PRO A 212 3.63 -18.03 10.21
CA PRO A 212 3.86 -19.36 9.65
C PRO A 212 5.21 -19.38 8.93
N ASN A 213 5.91 -20.51 9.00
CA ASN A 213 7.14 -20.68 8.25
C ASN A 213 6.82 -20.68 6.75
N VAL A 214 7.57 -19.88 5.98
CA VAL A 214 7.39 -19.77 4.53
C VAL A 214 7.58 -21.11 3.83
N ASP A 215 8.50 -21.95 4.30
CA ASP A 215 8.75 -23.28 3.76
C ASP A 215 7.56 -24.23 3.98
N ASP A 216 6.87 -24.12 5.10
CA ASP A 216 5.65 -24.87 5.38
C ASP A 216 4.49 -24.47 4.46
N ILE A 217 4.40 -23.18 4.11
CA ILE A 217 3.42 -22.68 3.15
C ILE A 217 3.72 -23.22 1.77
N LYS A 218 4.98 -23.17 1.32
CA LYS A 218 5.43 -23.68 0.04
C LYS A 218 5.22 -25.18 -0.08
N GLY A 219 5.52 -25.95 0.97
CA GLY A 219 5.34 -27.39 1.02
C GLY A 219 3.89 -27.84 0.92
N LYS A 220 2.97 -27.16 1.60
CA LYS A 220 1.51 -27.45 1.54
C LYS A 220 0.91 -27.24 0.15
N GLN A 221 1.37 -26.24 -0.59
CA GLN A 221 0.89 -26.01 -1.96
C GLN A 221 1.42 -27.04 -2.97
N ALA A 222 2.65 -27.52 -2.81
CA ALA A 222 3.18 -28.59 -3.65
C ALA A 222 2.35 -29.86 -3.50
N SER A 223 1.90 -30.20 -2.26
CA SER A 223 1.08 -31.36 -1.96
C SER A 223 -0.38 -31.25 -2.46
N ALA A 224 -0.88 -30.03 -2.61
CA ALA A 224 -2.27 -29.78 -3.08
C ALA A 224 -2.41 -29.82 -4.62
N ARG A 225 -1.32 -29.98 -5.36
CA ARG A 225 -1.27 -30.04 -6.83
C ARG A 225 -1.15 -31.47 -7.41
N ILE A 226 -1.14 -32.49 -6.54
CA ILE A 226 -1.17 -33.91 -6.89
C ILE A 226 -2.59 -34.43 -6.69
#